data_7ea72ef856d2ee2fd3716e1e1af9ac49
#
_entry.id   7ea72ef856d2ee2fd3716e1e1af9ac49
#
_cell.length_a   1.000
_cell.length_b   1.000
_cell.length_c   1.000
_cell.angle_alpha   90.00
_cell.angle_beta   90.00
_cell.angle_gamma   90.00
#
_symmetry.space_group_name_H-M   'P 1'
#
loop_
_entity.id
_entity.type
_entity.pdbx_description
1 polymer ?
#
loop_
_entity_poly.entity_id
_entity_poly.type
_entity_poly.pdbx_seq_one_letter_code
_entity_poly.pdbx_strand_id
1 'polypeptide(L)'
;MKSKLKNILLKVKRIIGFSLNDLKKRYAGSIGGILWAYVLPLVTILVFWFVFEKGFRQAPVNGTHFILWFVPGYIAWTYANDTILQSSNSLFEYSFLVKKVKFNILQLPIIKIVSAFIVHIFFILFAFVLNFIYGTPFNMIWFQVFYYTFALTLFLLGVSWIVSSITVFWKDFSHIVNVILQVGFWATPVFWDPSSMNKSVLTV
;
A
#
# COMPACT_ATOMS: atom_id res chain seq x y z
N MET A 1 32.53 16.01 -4.08
CA MET A 1 31.55 14.94 -4.41
C MET A 1 31.27 14.01 -3.23
N LYS A 2 32.28 13.47 -2.54
CA LYS A 2 32.16 12.55 -1.37
C LYS A 2 31.33 13.12 -0.20
N SER A 3 31.44 14.41 0.15
CA SER A 3 30.68 15.02 1.27
C SER A 3 29.18 15.15 0.96
N LYS A 4 28.80 15.51 -0.25
CA LYS A 4 27.39 15.56 -0.69
C LYS A 4 26.74 14.16 -0.64
N LEU A 5 27.45 13.14 -1.12
CA LEU A 5 26.97 11.74 -1.08
C LEU A 5 26.77 11.26 0.36
N LYS A 6 27.72 11.54 1.26
CA LYS A 6 27.60 11.22 2.70
C LYS A 6 26.39 11.89 3.34
N ASN A 7 26.12 13.14 3.00
CA ASN A 7 24.95 13.87 3.52
C ASN A 7 23.62 13.30 3.00
N ILE A 8 23.56 12.86 1.74
CA ILE A 8 22.38 12.18 1.16
C ILE A 8 22.14 10.85 1.89
N LEU A 9 23.16 10.02 2.05
CA LEU A 9 23.07 8.74 2.76
C LEU A 9 22.58 8.91 4.20
N LEU A 10 23.08 9.94 4.92
CA LEU A 10 22.62 10.24 6.28
C LEU A 10 21.14 10.65 6.31
N LYS A 11 20.67 11.43 5.33
CA LYS A 11 19.26 11.81 5.21
C LYS A 11 18.37 10.57 4.96
N VAL A 12 18.77 9.72 4.02
CA VAL A 12 18.05 8.46 3.71
C VAL A 12 18.00 7.56 4.95
N LYS A 13 19.13 7.35 5.63
CA LYS A 13 19.17 6.55 6.87
C LYS A 13 18.23 7.09 7.95
N ARG A 14 18.15 8.42 8.11
CA ARG A 14 17.22 9.06 9.06
C ARG A 14 15.76 8.80 8.65
N ILE A 15 15.40 8.97 7.40
CA ILE A 15 14.02 8.73 6.91
C ILE A 15 13.65 7.26 7.17
N ILE A 16 14.50 6.31 6.82
CA ILE A 16 14.25 4.88 7.08
C ILE A 16 14.08 4.61 8.58
N GLY A 17 14.95 5.19 9.43
CA GLY A 17 14.82 5.04 10.89
C GLY A 17 13.51 5.60 11.44
N PHE A 18 13.08 6.78 10.97
CA PHE A 18 11.77 7.35 11.33
C PHE A 18 10.62 6.50 10.84
N SER A 19 10.69 5.96 9.63
CA SER A 19 9.64 5.12 9.04
C SER A 19 9.48 3.79 9.78
N LEU A 20 10.60 3.15 10.19
CA LEU A 20 10.56 1.94 11.02
C LEU A 20 9.95 2.22 12.40
N ASN A 21 10.29 3.36 13.01
CA ASN A 21 9.70 3.76 14.28
C ASN A 21 8.21 4.10 14.14
N ASP A 22 7.82 4.74 13.04
CA ASP A 22 6.41 5.02 12.71
C ASP A 22 5.60 3.73 12.62
N LEU A 23 6.11 2.74 11.86
CA LEU A 23 5.50 1.44 11.71
C LEU A 23 5.35 0.72 13.07
N LYS A 24 6.39 0.75 13.93
CA LYS A 24 6.33 0.18 15.28
C LYS A 24 5.31 0.90 16.17
N LYS A 25 5.25 2.22 16.12
CA LYS A 25 4.30 3.03 16.91
C LYS A 25 2.84 2.73 16.56
N ARG A 26 2.54 2.47 15.30
CA ARG A 26 1.19 2.15 14.81
C ARG A 26 0.59 0.95 15.52
N TYR A 27 1.40 -0.02 15.87
CA TYR A 27 1.00 -1.26 16.54
C TYR A 27 1.49 -1.34 17.99
N ALA A 28 2.00 -0.23 18.55
CA ALA A 28 2.46 -0.17 19.93
C ALA A 28 1.26 -0.37 20.88
N GLY A 29 1.47 -1.18 21.93
CA GLY A 29 0.42 -1.52 22.90
C GLY A 29 -0.40 -2.78 22.55
N SER A 30 -0.24 -3.37 21.36
CA SER A 30 -0.81 -4.68 21.04
C SER A 30 0.19 -5.81 21.30
N ILE A 31 -0.30 -6.98 21.73
CA ILE A 31 0.53 -8.18 22.01
C ILE A 31 1.31 -8.61 20.77
N GLY A 32 0.70 -8.57 19.59
CA GLY A 32 1.34 -8.95 18.32
C GLY A 32 2.23 -7.87 17.72
N GLY A 33 2.18 -6.63 18.23
CA GLY A 33 3.00 -5.53 17.72
C GLY A 33 2.95 -5.40 16.20
N ILE A 34 4.10 -5.21 15.58
CA ILE A 34 4.26 -5.02 14.14
C ILE A 34 3.77 -6.21 13.28
N LEU A 35 3.61 -7.41 13.86
CA LEU A 35 3.13 -8.58 13.14
C LEU A 35 1.74 -8.35 12.55
N TRP A 36 0.92 -7.52 13.19
CA TRP A 36 -0.41 -7.17 12.67
C TRP A 36 -0.38 -6.47 11.32
N ALA A 37 0.71 -5.77 10.98
CA ALA A 37 0.88 -5.18 9.66
C ALA A 37 0.89 -6.23 8.53
N TYR A 38 1.28 -7.45 8.84
CA TYR A 38 1.38 -8.57 7.90
C TYR A 38 0.20 -9.52 8.03
N VAL A 39 -0.22 -9.82 9.26
CA VAL A 39 -1.28 -10.79 9.54
C VAL A 39 -2.63 -10.33 8.98
N LEU A 40 -3.01 -9.06 9.16
CA LEU A 40 -4.31 -8.56 8.70
C LEU A 40 -4.50 -8.71 7.18
N PRO A 41 -3.57 -8.24 6.33
CA PRO A 41 -3.71 -8.46 4.88
C PRO A 41 -3.63 -9.94 4.48
N LEU A 42 -2.81 -10.77 5.16
CA LEU A 42 -2.75 -12.22 4.88
C LEU A 42 -4.09 -12.90 5.19
N VAL A 43 -4.71 -12.58 6.32
CA VAL A 43 -6.05 -13.09 6.65
C VAL A 43 -7.07 -12.68 5.60
N THR A 44 -7.02 -11.44 5.15
CA THR A 44 -7.91 -10.96 4.09
C THR A 44 -7.70 -11.74 2.79
N ILE A 45 -6.45 -11.96 2.36
CA ILE A 45 -6.13 -12.78 1.19
C ILE A 45 -6.68 -14.20 1.35
N LEU A 46 -6.51 -14.82 2.52
CA LEU A 46 -7.02 -16.15 2.81
C LEU A 46 -8.55 -16.22 2.75
N VAL A 47 -9.24 -15.22 3.29
CA VAL A 47 -10.71 -15.13 3.25
C VAL A 47 -11.19 -15.01 1.80
N PHE A 48 -10.61 -14.11 1.00
CA PHE A 48 -10.98 -13.96 -0.41
C PHE A 48 -10.68 -15.23 -1.21
N TRP A 49 -9.52 -15.84 -1.00
CA TRP A 49 -9.20 -17.13 -1.61
C TRP A 49 -10.21 -18.21 -1.27
N PHE A 50 -10.54 -18.37 0.01
CA PHE A 50 -11.51 -19.36 0.46
C PHE A 50 -12.90 -19.12 -0.13
N VAL A 51 -13.39 -17.89 -0.06
CA VAL A 51 -14.73 -17.53 -0.53
C VAL A 51 -14.85 -17.68 -2.05
N PHE A 52 -13.92 -17.13 -2.81
CA PHE A 52 -14.04 -17.09 -4.27
C PHE A 52 -13.55 -18.38 -4.94
N GLU A 53 -12.43 -18.95 -4.51
CA GLU A 53 -11.89 -20.14 -5.15
C GLU A 53 -12.54 -21.42 -4.64
N LYS A 54 -12.83 -21.54 -3.33
CA LYS A 54 -13.44 -22.75 -2.75
C LYS A 54 -14.96 -22.63 -2.61
N GLY A 55 -15.48 -21.48 -2.17
CA GLY A 55 -16.91 -21.26 -1.94
C GLY A 55 -17.68 -21.12 -3.24
N PHE A 56 -17.41 -20.08 -3.99
CA PHE A 56 -18.11 -19.80 -5.27
C PHE A 56 -17.58 -20.65 -6.43
N ARG A 57 -16.48 -21.35 -6.28
CA ARG A 57 -15.82 -22.13 -7.34
C ARG A 57 -15.65 -21.29 -8.61
N GLN A 58 -15.25 -20.03 -8.42
CA GLN A 58 -15.07 -19.11 -9.53
C GLN A 58 -14.13 -19.72 -10.57
N ALA A 59 -14.54 -19.68 -11.82
CA ALA A 59 -13.74 -20.19 -12.92
C ALA A 59 -12.39 -19.42 -12.96
N PRO A 60 -11.30 -20.10 -13.35
CA PRO A 60 -10.03 -19.43 -13.52
C PRO A 60 -10.15 -18.22 -14.46
N VAL A 61 -9.64 -17.07 -14.03
CA VAL A 61 -9.63 -15.85 -14.86
C VAL A 61 -8.50 -16.01 -15.89
N ASN A 62 -8.87 -16.08 -17.17
CA ASN A 62 -7.91 -16.33 -18.26
C ASN A 62 -7.03 -17.58 -18.05
N GLY A 63 -7.58 -18.65 -17.45
CA GLY A 63 -6.85 -19.88 -17.14
C GLY A 63 -5.93 -19.80 -15.91
N THR A 64 -5.94 -18.69 -15.18
CA THR A 64 -5.12 -18.46 -13.97
C THR A 64 -5.97 -18.64 -12.72
N HIS A 65 -5.44 -19.31 -11.70
CA HIS A 65 -6.08 -19.42 -10.39
C HIS A 65 -6.47 -18.04 -9.83
N PHE A 66 -7.64 -17.94 -9.21
CA PHE A 66 -8.13 -16.68 -8.64
C PHE A 66 -7.11 -15.97 -7.74
N ILE A 67 -6.44 -16.72 -6.86
CA ILE A 67 -5.47 -16.14 -5.93
C ILE A 67 -4.29 -15.46 -6.64
N LEU A 68 -3.79 -16.02 -7.74
CA LEU A 68 -2.67 -15.46 -8.50
C LEU A 68 -3.06 -14.17 -9.23
N TRP A 69 -4.31 -14.07 -9.63
CA TRP A 69 -4.86 -12.86 -10.25
C TRP A 69 -5.19 -11.79 -9.21
N PHE A 70 -5.82 -12.19 -8.08
CA PHE A 70 -6.27 -11.28 -7.03
C PHE A 70 -5.12 -10.63 -6.26
N VAL A 71 -4.12 -11.43 -5.83
CA VAL A 71 -3.07 -10.97 -4.90
C VAL A 71 -2.30 -9.76 -5.42
N PRO A 72 -1.81 -9.70 -6.67
CA PRO A 72 -1.09 -8.52 -7.17
C PRO A 72 -1.90 -7.22 -7.10
N GLY A 73 -3.17 -7.27 -7.48
CA GLY A 73 -4.09 -6.13 -7.39
C GLY A 73 -4.33 -5.70 -5.92
N TYR A 74 -4.58 -6.68 -5.05
CA TYR A 74 -4.84 -6.44 -3.64
C TYR A 74 -3.64 -5.83 -2.90
N ILE A 75 -2.42 -6.31 -3.13
CA ILE A 75 -1.22 -5.76 -2.48
C ILE A 75 -0.89 -4.34 -2.97
N ALA A 76 -1.13 -4.03 -4.24
CA ALA A 76 -0.99 -2.68 -4.77
C ALA A 76 -2.04 -1.75 -4.14
N TRP A 77 -3.30 -2.21 -4.03
CA TRP A 77 -4.37 -1.47 -3.39
C TRP A 77 -4.11 -1.21 -1.90
N THR A 78 -3.69 -2.24 -1.14
CA THR A 78 -3.40 -2.08 0.30
C THR A 78 -2.25 -1.12 0.54
N TYR A 79 -1.22 -1.13 -0.31
CA TYR A 79 -0.12 -0.16 -0.25
C TYR A 79 -0.62 1.26 -0.49
N ALA A 80 -1.46 1.47 -1.51
CA ALA A 80 -2.03 2.78 -1.81
C ALA A 80 -2.95 3.27 -0.67
N ASN A 81 -3.87 2.41 -0.22
CA ASN A 81 -4.81 2.69 0.85
C ASN A 81 -4.10 3.07 2.16
N ASP A 82 -3.15 2.24 2.59
CA ASP A 82 -2.39 2.50 3.82
C ASP A 82 -1.57 3.79 3.72
N THR A 83 -0.90 4.01 2.60
CA THR A 83 -0.12 5.22 2.35
C THR A 83 -0.98 6.48 2.43
N ILE A 84 -2.12 6.53 1.75
CA ILE A 84 -2.98 7.71 1.68
C ILE A 84 -3.61 8.00 3.04
N LEU A 85 -4.18 6.98 3.71
CA LEU A 85 -4.80 7.13 5.04
C LEU A 85 -3.80 7.59 6.09
N GLN A 86 -2.61 7.01 6.13
CA GLN A 86 -1.59 7.39 7.11
C GLN A 86 -1.03 8.78 6.81
N SER A 87 -0.88 9.15 5.54
CA SER A 87 -0.41 10.48 5.15
C SER A 87 -1.42 11.55 5.50
N SER A 88 -2.73 11.29 5.42
CA SER A 88 -3.77 12.26 5.74
C SER A 88 -3.64 12.79 7.17
N ASN A 89 -3.30 11.95 8.13
CA ASN A 89 -3.16 12.32 9.54
C ASN A 89 -1.73 12.67 9.96
N SER A 90 -0.74 12.54 9.06
CA SER A 90 0.68 12.64 9.39
C SER A 90 1.09 13.97 10.04
N LEU A 91 0.52 15.09 9.59
CA LEU A 91 0.84 16.42 10.12
C LEU A 91 0.27 16.63 11.53
N PHE A 92 -0.87 16.03 11.87
CA PHE A 92 -1.43 16.07 13.22
C PHE A 92 -0.63 15.18 14.17
N GLU A 93 -0.34 13.95 13.78
CA GLU A 93 0.41 13.00 14.60
C GLU A 93 1.80 13.49 15.00
N TYR A 94 2.45 14.23 14.10
CA TYR A 94 3.80 14.76 14.31
C TYR A 94 3.84 16.27 14.59
N SER A 95 2.71 16.89 14.96
CA SER A 95 2.61 18.32 15.23
C SER A 95 3.60 18.81 16.32
N PHE A 96 3.91 17.95 17.31
CA PHE A 96 4.89 18.26 18.36
C PHE A 96 6.33 18.38 17.80
N LEU A 97 6.69 17.58 16.79
CA LEU A 97 8.02 17.67 16.15
C LEU A 97 8.16 18.96 15.38
N VAL A 98 7.11 19.37 14.67
CA VAL A 98 7.09 20.62 13.89
C VAL A 98 7.23 21.83 14.79
N LYS A 99 6.65 21.80 16.01
CA LYS A 99 6.68 22.92 16.95
C LYS A 99 7.98 23.01 17.74
N LYS A 100 8.67 21.88 18.00
CA LYS A 100 9.83 21.85 18.91
C LYS A 100 11.19 21.77 18.23
N VAL A 101 11.25 21.32 16.97
CA VAL A 101 12.49 21.10 16.21
C VAL A 101 12.34 21.68 14.82
N LYS A 102 13.45 22.19 14.23
CA LYS A 102 13.50 22.57 12.80
C LYS A 102 13.36 21.33 11.91
N PHE A 103 12.14 20.77 11.84
CA PHE A 103 11.81 19.60 11.06
C PHE A 103 11.17 20.01 9.74
N ASN A 104 11.60 19.40 8.63
CA ASN A 104 10.98 19.69 7.34
C ASN A 104 9.66 18.93 7.23
N ILE A 105 8.55 19.67 7.27
CA ILE A 105 7.17 19.16 7.22
C ILE A 105 6.92 18.28 6.00
N LEU A 106 7.55 18.58 4.85
CA LEU A 106 7.42 17.79 3.62
C LEU A 106 7.94 16.33 3.77
N GLN A 107 8.72 16.05 4.80
CA GLN A 107 9.24 14.70 5.06
C GLN A 107 8.20 13.80 5.75
N LEU A 108 7.16 14.35 6.38
CA LEU A 108 6.17 13.55 7.12
C LEU A 108 5.38 12.58 6.22
N PRO A 109 4.80 13.00 5.09
CA PRO A 109 4.18 12.05 4.16
C PRO A 109 5.19 11.05 3.59
N ILE A 110 6.44 11.45 3.34
CA ILE A 110 7.49 10.53 2.86
C ILE A 110 7.75 9.43 3.89
N ILE A 111 7.78 9.75 5.18
CA ILE A 111 7.94 8.76 6.25
C ILE A 111 6.81 7.73 6.20
N LYS A 112 5.56 8.17 5.98
CA LYS A 112 4.40 7.28 5.87
C LYS A 112 4.47 6.37 4.64
N ILE A 113 4.88 6.93 3.50
CA ILE A 113 5.09 6.16 2.27
C ILE A 113 6.15 5.07 2.48
N VAL A 114 7.31 5.43 3.04
CA VAL A 114 8.40 4.47 3.28
C VAL A 114 7.99 3.42 4.31
N SER A 115 7.21 3.80 5.34
CA SER A 115 6.63 2.89 6.32
C SER A 115 5.74 1.83 5.66
N ALA A 116 4.80 2.26 4.80
CA ALA A 116 3.91 1.37 4.06
C ALA A 116 4.68 0.54 3.00
N PHE A 117 5.72 1.12 2.37
CA PHE A 117 6.55 0.46 1.38
C PHE A 117 7.30 -0.75 1.95
N ILE A 118 7.75 -0.68 3.21
CA ILE A 118 8.41 -1.80 3.90
C ILE A 118 7.47 -3.02 3.96
N VAL A 119 6.20 -2.80 4.28
CA VAL A 119 5.18 -3.86 4.28
C VAL A 119 4.89 -4.33 2.86
N HIS A 120 4.81 -3.41 1.90
CA HIS A 120 4.54 -3.72 0.50
C HIS A 120 5.62 -4.64 -0.12
N ILE A 121 6.90 -4.41 0.18
CA ILE A 121 8.00 -5.30 -0.27
C ILE A 121 7.77 -6.74 0.20
N PHE A 122 7.37 -6.94 1.46
CA PHE A 122 7.06 -8.29 1.96
C PHE A 122 5.96 -8.94 1.12
N PHE A 123 4.90 -8.21 0.78
CA PHE A 123 3.81 -8.74 -0.03
C PHE A 123 4.16 -8.97 -1.49
N ILE A 124 5.07 -8.19 -2.07
CA ILE A 124 5.65 -8.48 -3.38
C ILE A 124 6.38 -9.82 -3.35
N LEU A 125 7.23 -10.04 -2.34
CA LEU A 125 7.93 -11.32 -2.18
C LEU A 125 6.93 -12.48 -1.96
N PHE A 126 5.90 -12.27 -1.17
CA PHE A 126 4.81 -13.22 -0.97
C PHE A 126 4.11 -13.59 -2.29
N ALA A 127 3.82 -12.60 -3.16
CA ALA A 127 3.24 -12.84 -4.47
C ALA A 127 4.17 -13.68 -5.38
N PHE A 128 5.48 -13.46 -5.35
CA PHE A 128 6.44 -14.30 -6.07
C PHE A 128 6.46 -15.73 -5.54
N VAL A 129 6.44 -15.92 -4.22
CA VAL A 129 6.39 -17.25 -3.60
C VAL A 129 5.10 -17.98 -4.01
N LEU A 130 3.95 -17.30 -4.02
CA LEU A 130 2.69 -17.90 -4.47
C LEU A 130 2.78 -18.36 -5.94
N ASN A 131 3.28 -17.52 -6.83
CA ASN A 131 3.46 -17.91 -8.24
C ASN A 131 4.38 -19.12 -8.38
N PHE A 132 5.43 -19.21 -7.59
CA PHE A 132 6.33 -20.37 -7.59
C PHE A 132 5.62 -21.65 -7.11
N ILE A 133 4.82 -21.56 -6.03
CA ILE A 133 4.04 -22.70 -5.49
C ILE A 133 3.03 -23.23 -6.51
N TYR A 134 2.39 -22.34 -7.28
CA TYR A 134 1.43 -22.71 -8.31
C TYR A 134 2.09 -23.12 -9.64
N GLY A 135 3.42 -23.22 -9.68
CA GLY A 135 4.16 -23.71 -10.85
C GLY A 135 4.10 -22.79 -12.07
N THR A 136 3.83 -21.51 -11.88
CA THR A 136 3.86 -20.55 -12.99
C THR A 136 5.29 -20.36 -13.47
N PRO A 137 5.56 -20.48 -14.79
CA PRO A 137 6.90 -20.34 -15.31
C PRO A 137 7.44 -18.93 -15.06
N PHE A 138 8.71 -18.85 -14.63
CA PHE A 138 9.36 -17.55 -14.46
C PHE A 138 9.47 -16.86 -15.82
N ASN A 139 8.97 -15.64 -15.91
CA ASN A 139 9.01 -14.83 -17.11
C ASN A 139 9.59 -13.43 -16.80
N MET A 140 10.26 -12.82 -17.77
CA MET A 140 10.75 -11.43 -17.68
C MET A 140 9.64 -10.42 -17.37
N ILE A 141 8.39 -10.72 -17.69
CA ILE A 141 7.21 -9.93 -17.34
C ILE A 141 7.12 -9.67 -15.82
N TRP A 142 7.62 -10.58 -14.99
CA TRP A 142 7.59 -10.40 -13.53
C TRP A 142 8.39 -9.17 -13.06
N PHE A 143 9.41 -8.74 -13.82
CA PHE A 143 10.17 -7.52 -13.51
C PHE A 143 9.36 -6.23 -13.69
N GLN A 144 8.22 -6.29 -14.39
CA GLN A 144 7.31 -5.15 -14.50
C GLN A 144 6.77 -4.70 -13.13
N VAL A 145 6.73 -5.57 -12.14
CA VAL A 145 6.31 -5.22 -10.77
C VAL A 145 7.15 -4.09 -10.20
N PHE A 146 8.45 -4.05 -10.48
CA PHE A 146 9.32 -2.98 -10.01
C PHE A 146 9.00 -1.64 -10.67
N TYR A 147 8.71 -1.65 -11.97
CA TYR A 147 8.29 -0.46 -12.70
C TYR A 147 6.95 0.07 -12.16
N TYR A 148 5.95 -0.79 -12.03
CA TYR A 148 4.63 -0.38 -11.53
C TYR A 148 4.68 0.06 -10.06
N THR A 149 5.47 -0.61 -9.22
CA THR A 149 5.67 -0.20 -7.83
C THR A 149 6.32 1.18 -7.74
N PHE A 150 7.32 1.45 -8.59
CA PHE A 150 7.96 2.76 -8.65
C PHE A 150 6.99 3.85 -9.11
N ALA A 151 6.24 3.60 -10.20
CA ALA A 151 5.24 4.54 -10.73
C ALA A 151 4.14 4.81 -9.69
N LEU A 152 3.63 3.76 -9.03
CA LEU A 152 2.65 3.87 -7.95
C LEU A 152 3.20 4.70 -6.78
N THR A 153 4.44 4.45 -6.36
CA THR A 153 5.06 5.21 -5.26
C THR A 153 5.19 6.70 -5.58
N LEU A 154 5.56 7.05 -6.82
CA LEU A 154 5.62 8.45 -7.27
C LEU A 154 4.22 9.09 -7.27
N PHE A 155 3.22 8.40 -7.76
CA PHE A 155 1.83 8.86 -7.73
C PHE A 155 1.35 9.08 -6.29
N LEU A 156 1.58 8.10 -5.41
CA LEU A 156 1.22 8.18 -4.00
C LEU A 156 1.91 9.32 -3.27
N LEU A 157 3.13 9.67 -3.66
CA LEU A 157 3.86 10.80 -3.09
C LEU A 157 3.13 12.12 -3.37
N GLY A 158 2.68 12.34 -4.61
CA GLY A 158 1.89 13.50 -4.98
C GLY A 158 0.56 13.56 -4.21
N VAL A 159 -0.21 12.45 -4.23
CA VAL A 159 -1.49 12.35 -3.52
C VAL A 159 -1.32 12.56 -2.01
N SER A 160 -0.30 11.97 -1.40
CA SER A 160 -0.03 12.09 0.04
C SER A 160 0.24 13.55 0.46
N TRP A 161 0.98 14.33 -0.33
CA TRP A 161 1.20 15.74 -0.06
C TRP A 161 -0.10 16.55 -0.16
N ILE A 162 -0.91 16.29 -1.18
CA ILE A 162 -2.20 16.99 -1.36
C ILE A 162 -3.12 16.68 -0.16
N VAL A 163 -3.33 15.39 0.12
CA VAL A 163 -4.25 14.94 1.17
C VAL A 163 -3.80 15.44 2.55
N SER A 164 -2.52 15.33 2.89
CA SER A 164 -1.99 15.82 4.17
C SER A 164 -2.14 17.33 4.32
N SER A 165 -1.96 18.08 3.24
CA SER A 165 -2.11 19.55 3.25
C SER A 165 -3.57 19.98 3.47
N ILE A 166 -4.52 19.33 2.77
CA ILE A 166 -5.95 19.64 2.93
C ILE A 166 -6.43 19.31 4.33
N THR A 167 -6.00 18.16 4.88
CA THR A 167 -6.41 17.70 6.22
C THR A 167 -6.01 18.68 7.32
N VAL A 168 -4.92 19.44 7.16
CA VAL A 168 -4.52 20.46 8.13
C VAL A 168 -5.58 21.55 8.27
N PHE A 169 -6.22 21.96 7.17
CA PHE A 169 -7.27 22.99 7.18
C PHE A 169 -8.64 22.40 7.50
N TRP A 170 -8.89 21.17 7.12
CA TRP A 170 -10.15 20.48 7.30
C TRP A 170 -9.94 19.06 7.83
N LYS A 171 -10.01 18.91 9.14
CA LYS A 171 -9.70 17.65 9.84
C LYS A 171 -10.57 16.47 9.39
N ASP A 172 -11.86 16.73 9.10
CA ASP A 172 -12.80 15.67 8.69
C ASP A 172 -12.51 15.14 7.28
N PHE A 173 -11.63 15.80 6.52
CA PHE A 173 -11.21 15.36 5.20
C PHE A 173 -10.58 13.95 5.24
N SER A 174 -9.91 13.58 6.34
CA SER A 174 -9.39 12.22 6.51
C SER A 174 -10.48 11.14 6.49
N HIS A 175 -11.67 11.44 7.02
CA HIS A 175 -12.82 10.53 6.97
C HIS A 175 -13.38 10.41 5.56
N ILE A 176 -13.46 11.51 4.81
CA ILE A 176 -13.86 11.52 3.40
C ILE A 176 -12.91 10.67 2.57
N VAL A 177 -11.60 10.83 2.77
CA VAL A 177 -10.56 10.04 2.10
C VAL A 177 -10.77 8.55 2.38
N ASN A 178 -11.05 8.17 3.63
CA ASN A 178 -11.32 6.78 4.00
C ASN A 178 -12.53 6.21 3.25
N VAL A 179 -13.64 6.97 3.17
CA VAL A 179 -14.83 6.55 2.43
C VAL A 179 -14.52 6.39 0.93
N ILE A 180 -13.81 7.34 0.33
CA ILE A 180 -13.40 7.28 -1.09
C ILE A 180 -12.57 6.03 -1.35
N LEU A 181 -11.61 5.71 -0.47
CA LEU A 181 -10.78 4.52 -0.60
C LEU A 181 -11.59 3.23 -0.43
N GLN A 182 -12.57 3.18 0.48
CA GLN A 182 -13.45 2.02 0.62
C GLN A 182 -14.31 1.80 -0.63
N VAL A 183 -14.94 2.85 -1.14
CA VAL A 183 -15.72 2.78 -2.38
C VAL A 183 -14.81 2.42 -3.56
N GLY A 184 -13.64 3.02 -3.63
CA GLY A 184 -12.64 2.77 -4.67
C GLY A 184 -12.19 1.30 -4.72
N PHE A 185 -12.06 0.64 -3.58
CA PHE A 185 -11.72 -0.80 -3.55
C PHE A 185 -12.77 -1.64 -4.28
N TRP A 186 -14.05 -1.36 -4.04
CA TRP A 186 -15.14 -2.10 -4.68
C TRP A 186 -15.36 -1.68 -6.15
N ALA A 187 -15.06 -0.43 -6.47
CA ALA A 187 -15.21 0.08 -7.84
C ALA A 187 -14.07 -0.37 -8.78
N THR A 188 -12.86 -0.60 -8.23
CA THR A 188 -11.72 -1.08 -9.01
C THR A 188 -11.78 -2.61 -9.21
N PRO A 189 -11.39 -3.12 -10.40
CA PRO A 189 -11.42 -4.56 -10.70
C PRO A 189 -10.26 -5.31 -10.02
N VAL A 190 -10.22 -5.24 -8.69
CA VAL A 190 -9.21 -5.93 -7.86
C VAL A 190 -9.61 -7.38 -7.61
N PHE A 191 -10.91 -7.67 -7.40
CA PHE A 191 -11.43 -9.01 -7.08
C PHE A 191 -12.51 -9.50 -8.02
N TRP A 192 -12.91 -8.72 -9.02
CA TRP A 192 -13.88 -9.08 -10.04
C TRP A 192 -13.31 -8.82 -11.44
N ASP A 193 -13.64 -9.69 -12.40
CA ASP A 193 -13.16 -9.59 -13.77
C ASP A 193 -14.09 -8.70 -14.60
N PRO A 194 -13.59 -7.60 -15.19
CA PRO A 194 -14.38 -6.73 -16.07
C PRO A 194 -15.00 -7.46 -17.26
N SER A 195 -14.35 -8.52 -17.76
CA SER A 195 -14.86 -9.30 -18.89
C SER A 195 -16.16 -10.06 -18.58
N SER A 196 -16.43 -10.28 -17.28
CA SER A 196 -17.68 -10.93 -16.83
C SER A 196 -18.88 -9.97 -16.78
N MET A 197 -18.65 -8.66 -16.92
CA MET A 197 -19.72 -7.65 -16.91
C MET A 197 -20.32 -7.43 -18.30
N ASN A 198 -21.61 -7.13 -18.32
CA ASN A 198 -22.33 -6.85 -19.57
C ASN A 198 -21.72 -5.61 -20.26
N LYS A 199 -21.47 -5.68 -21.57
CA LYS A 199 -20.82 -4.60 -22.35
C LYS A 199 -21.46 -3.22 -22.15
N SER A 200 -22.76 -3.17 -21.83
CA SER A 200 -23.50 -1.94 -21.54
C SER A 200 -23.00 -1.17 -20.28
N VAL A 201 -22.31 -1.84 -19.37
CA VAL A 201 -21.81 -1.23 -18.13
C VAL A 201 -20.37 -0.72 -18.30
N LEU A 202 -19.64 -1.25 -19.29
CA LEU A 202 -18.25 -0.86 -19.58
C LEU A 202 -18.13 0.39 -20.46
N THR A 203 -19.25 0.91 -20.99
CA THR A 203 -19.31 2.08 -21.89
C THR A 203 -19.73 3.37 -21.17
N VAL A 204 -19.83 3.38 -19.85
CA VAL A 204 -20.03 4.56 -19.00
C VAL A 204 -18.69 4.94 -18.38
#